data_f1fa091261759fa4ee9ff0ab984fe1bf
#
_entry.id   f1fa091261759fa4ee9ff0ab984fe1bf
#
_cell.length_a   1.000
_cell.length_b   1.000
_cell.length_c   1.000
_cell.angle_alpha   90.00
_cell.angle_beta   90.00
_cell.angle_gamma   90.00
#
_symmetry.space_group_name_H-M   'P 1'
#
loop_
_entity.id
_entity.type
_entity.pdbx_description
1 polymer ?
#
loop_
_entity_poly.entity_id
_entity_poly.type
_entity_poly.pdbx_seq_one_letter_code
_entity_poly.pdbx_strand_id
1 'polypeptide(L)'
;RALLEPLRPVVYSFEVGSAVVRAESTSNIYDLVFDEKDAQVRFVAAGPTGTTGVSTVSIPGSLLEGPFAVTVDGQSVASNTQGDSVSFVYDHTGRSQVTIQGE
;
A
#
# COMPACT_ATOMS: atom_id res chain seq x y z
N ARG A 1 12.87 -27.50 15.12
CA ARG A 1 12.13 -26.40 15.54
C ARG A 1 12.27 -25.20 14.60
N ALA A 2 11.21 -24.60 14.28
CA ALA A 2 11.23 -23.45 13.41
C ALA A 2 11.20 -22.16 14.21
N LEU A 3 12.07 -21.25 13.87
CA LEU A 3 11.98 -19.89 14.35
C LEU A 3 11.03 -19.14 13.44
N LEU A 4 10.09 -18.47 14.07
CA LEU A 4 9.27 -17.55 13.32
C LEU A 4 10.08 -16.30 13.08
N GLU A 5 10.51 -16.12 11.85
CA GLU A 5 11.19 -14.90 11.48
C GLU A 5 10.17 -13.79 11.30
N PRO A 6 10.48 -12.58 11.74
CA PRO A 6 9.60 -11.46 11.45
C PRO A 6 9.53 -11.25 9.94
N LEU A 7 8.38 -10.82 9.50
CA LEU A 7 8.19 -10.46 8.09
C LEU A 7 9.12 -9.29 7.76
N ARG A 8 9.80 -9.38 6.65
CA ARG A 8 10.71 -8.33 6.20
C ARG A 8 10.07 -7.53 5.08
N PRO A 9 10.20 -6.22 5.10
CA PRO A 9 9.68 -5.41 4.01
C PRO A 9 10.42 -5.73 2.71
N VAL A 10 9.64 -5.81 1.64
CA VAL A 10 10.15 -5.99 0.28
C VAL A 10 9.69 -4.79 -0.52
N VAL A 11 10.55 -4.29 -1.40
CA VAL A 11 10.21 -3.15 -2.25
C VAL A 11 9.65 -3.66 -3.55
N TYR A 12 8.45 -3.17 -3.90
CA TYR A 12 7.80 -3.44 -5.17
C TYR A 12 7.75 -2.14 -5.96
N SER A 13 8.00 -2.22 -7.26
CA SER A 13 7.95 -1.05 -8.14
C SER A 13 6.96 -1.30 -9.26
N PHE A 14 6.08 -0.34 -9.49
CA PHE A 14 5.06 -0.44 -10.52
C PHE A 14 5.17 0.77 -11.45
N GLU A 15 5.27 0.52 -12.73
CA GLU A 15 5.31 1.60 -13.71
C GLU A 15 3.91 2.06 -14.07
N VAL A 16 3.67 3.36 -13.94
CA VAL A 16 2.40 3.99 -14.30
C VAL A 16 2.74 5.13 -15.25
N GLY A 17 2.58 4.89 -16.55
CA GLY A 17 3.02 5.85 -17.56
C GLY A 17 4.52 6.07 -17.47
N SER A 18 4.94 7.31 -17.27
CA SER A 18 6.35 7.66 -17.11
C SER A 18 6.78 7.74 -15.63
N ALA A 19 5.88 7.43 -14.72
CA ALA A 19 6.15 7.51 -13.29
C ALA A 19 6.28 6.11 -12.70
N VAL A 20 6.88 6.02 -11.51
CA VAL A 20 7.03 4.76 -10.79
C VAL A 20 6.43 4.92 -9.40
N VAL A 21 5.54 4.00 -9.05
CA VAL A 21 4.98 3.89 -7.70
C VAL A 21 5.77 2.80 -6.98
N ARG A 22 6.28 3.11 -5.81
CA ARG A 22 7.03 2.15 -5.00
C ARG A 22 6.26 1.82 -3.74
N ALA A 23 6.22 0.55 -3.43
CA ALA A 23 5.61 0.07 -2.19
C ALA A 23 6.63 -0.76 -1.44
N GLU A 24 6.95 -0.36 -0.21
CA GLU A 24 7.75 -1.17 0.70
C GLU A 24 6.80 -1.79 1.70
N SER A 25 6.74 -3.10 1.74
CA SER A 25 5.70 -3.76 2.51
C SER A 25 6.15 -5.13 3.01
N THR A 26 5.61 -5.51 4.18
CA THR A 26 5.71 -6.88 4.67
C THR A 26 4.67 -7.78 4.02
N SER A 27 3.72 -7.20 3.28
CA SER A 27 2.72 -7.94 2.51
C SER A 27 3.23 -8.22 1.11
N ASN A 28 2.63 -9.20 0.45
CA ASN A 28 2.84 -9.41 -0.98
C ASN A 28 1.92 -8.44 -1.72
N ILE A 29 2.49 -7.53 -2.50
CA ILE A 29 1.75 -6.48 -3.19
C ILE A 29 1.67 -6.80 -4.67
N TYR A 30 0.45 -6.78 -5.22
CA TYR A 30 0.24 -7.04 -6.64
C TYR A 30 -1.05 -6.39 -7.13
N ASP A 31 -1.27 -6.45 -8.45
CA ASP A 31 -2.46 -5.90 -9.11
C ASP A 31 -2.65 -4.42 -8.83
N LEU A 32 -1.57 -3.65 -8.90
CA LEU A 32 -1.65 -2.21 -8.69
C LEU A 32 -2.29 -1.55 -9.90
N VAL A 33 -3.28 -0.71 -9.65
CA VAL A 33 -4.00 0.07 -10.65
C VAL A 33 -4.04 1.52 -10.18
N PHE A 34 -3.72 2.43 -11.09
CA PHE A 34 -3.90 3.85 -10.86
C PHE A 34 -5.18 4.31 -11.55
N ASP A 35 -6.12 4.82 -10.77
CA ASP A 35 -7.38 5.37 -11.28
C ASP A 35 -7.28 6.89 -11.28
N GLU A 36 -6.94 7.45 -12.42
CA GLU A 36 -6.77 8.89 -12.58
C GLU A 36 -8.07 9.65 -12.32
N LYS A 37 -9.19 9.10 -12.77
CA LYS A 37 -10.47 9.74 -12.66
C LYS A 37 -10.91 9.94 -11.21
N ASP A 38 -10.68 8.92 -10.38
CA ASP A 38 -11.07 8.96 -8.98
C ASP A 38 -9.92 9.37 -8.07
N ALA A 39 -8.74 9.64 -8.63
CA ALA A 39 -7.54 10.01 -7.89
C ALA A 39 -7.20 8.95 -6.83
N GLN A 40 -7.10 7.70 -7.26
CA GLN A 40 -6.87 6.56 -6.37
C GLN A 40 -5.79 5.65 -6.91
N VAL A 41 -5.03 5.06 -5.99
CA VAL A 41 -4.17 3.92 -6.28
C VAL A 41 -4.74 2.73 -5.53
N ARG A 42 -4.98 1.63 -6.22
CA ARG A 42 -5.52 0.41 -5.63
C ARG A 42 -4.60 -0.75 -5.89
N PHE A 43 -4.44 -1.60 -4.92
CA PHE A 43 -3.65 -2.82 -5.07
C PHE A 43 -4.14 -3.88 -4.08
N VAL A 44 -3.66 -5.11 -4.29
CA VAL A 44 -3.94 -6.20 -3.36
C VAL A 44 -2.73 -6.39 -2.47
N ALA A 45 -2.98 -6.48 -1.18
CA ALA A 45 -1.95 -6.80 -0.18
C ALA A 45 -2.31 -8.15 0.43
N ALA A 46 -1.39 -9.10 0.34
CA ALA A 46 -1.62 -10.45 0.84
C ALA A 46 -0.59 -10.81 1.89
N GLY A 47 -1.03 -11.52 2.92
CA GLY A 47 -0.14 -12.02 3.96
C GLY A 47 -0.84 -13.07 4.82
N PRO A 48 -0.08 -13.78 5.64
CA PRO A 48 -0.65 -14.82 6.49
C PRO A 48 -1.65 -14.25 7.50
N THR A 49 -2.81 -14.87 7.57
CA THR A 49 -3.84 -14.45 8.52
C THR A 49 -3.30 -14.45 9.95
N GLY A 50 -3.60 -13.41 10.69
CA GLY A 50 -3.14 -13.25 12.07
C GLY A 50 -1.82 -12.50 12.20
N THR A 51 -1.20 -12.09 11.07
CA THR A 51 0.00 -11.26 11.11
C THR A 51 -0.37 -9.82 10.79
N THR A 52 0.55 -8.91 11.09
CA THR A 52 0.36 -7.49 10.85
C THR A 52 1.10 -7.07 9.59
N GLY A 53 0.41 -6.37 8.70
CA GLY A 53 1.02 -5.79 7.52
C GLY A 53 1.46 -4.36 7.79
N VAL A 54 2.65 -4.01 7.34
CA VAL A 54 3.18 -2.66 7.39
C VAL A 54 3.55 -2.27 5.97
N SER A 55 3.02 -1.17 5.48
CA SER A 55 3.27 -0.72 4.12
C SER A 55 3.62 0.76 4.09
N THR A 56 4.59 1.11 3.25
CA THR A 56 4.91 2.49 2.92
C THR A 56 4.89 2.61 1.41
N VAL A 57 4.01 3.44 0.90
CA VAL A 57 3.83 3.60 -0.54
C VAL A 57 4.26 5.00 -0.93
N SER A 58 5.15 5.09 -1.92
CA SER A 58 5.63 6.36 -2.47
C SER A 58 4.98 6.58 -3.81
N ILE A 59 4.19 7.64 -3.92
CA ILE A 59 3.44 7.97 -5.13
C ILE A 59 3.92 9.34 -5.60
N PRO A 60 4.54 9.43 -6.80
CA PRO A 60 4.98 10.72 -7.30
C PRO A 60 3.84 11.73 -7.38
N GLY A 61 4.14 12.99 -7.04
CA GLY A 61 3.14 14.05 -7.06
C GLY A 61 2.53 14.31 -8.43
N SER A 62 3.21 13.88 -9.50
CA SER A 62 2.68 13.96 -10.84
C SER A 62 1.49 13.01 -11.09
N LEU A 63 1.35 11.97 -10.26
CA LEU A 63 0.22 11.06 -10.33
C LEU A 63 -0.86 11.42 -9.32
N LEU A 64 -0.48 11.63 -8.08
CA LEU A 64 -1.44 11.78 -6.99
C LEU A 64 -0.81 12.66 -5.91
N GLU A 65 -1.56 13.64 -5.45
CA GLU A 65 -1.10 14.53 -4.40
C GLU A 65 -1.73 14.18 -3.06
N GLY A 66 -0.92 14.27 -2.00
CA GLY A 66 -1.41 14.08 -0.65
C GLY A 66 -2.07 15.31 -0.06
N PRO A 67 -2.59 15.22 1.15
CA PRO A 67 -2.51 14.03 2.00
C PRO A 67 -3.35 12.88 1.48
N PHE A 68 -2.96 11.67 1.85
CA PHE A 68 -3.62 10.46 1.37
C PHE A 68 -4.50 9.86 2.46
N ALA A 69 -5.65 9.33 2.04
CA ALA A 69 -6.51 8.53 2.91
C ALA A 69 -6.42 7.08 2.46
N VAL A 70 -6.27 6.16 3.40
CA VAL A 70 -6.08 4.75 3.11
C VAL A 70 -7.25 3.96 3.64
N THR A 71 -7.79 3.08 2.79
CA THR A 71 -8.79 2.09 3.22
C THR A 71 -8.29 0.70 2.90
N VAL A 72 -8.61 -0.24 3.77
CA VAL A 72 -8.32 -1.66 3.57
C VAL A 72 -9.66 -2.40 3.64
N ASP A 73 -10.02 -3.05 2.55
CA ASP A 73 -11.33 -3.72 2.39
C ASP A 73 -12.51 -2.79 2.70
N GLY A 74 -12.36 -1.52 2.30
CA GLY A 74 -13.40 -0.52 2.47
C GLY A 74 -13.44 0.15 3.83
N GLN A 75 -12.55 -0.23 4.76
CA GLN A 75 -12.50 0.36 6.08
C GLN A 75 -11.31 1.31 6.19
N SER A 76 -11.55 2.50 6.74
CA SER A 76 -10.48 3.48 6.93
C SER A 76 -9.46 2.98 7.94
N VAL A 77 -8.19 3.13 7.59
CA VAL A 77 -7.09 2.83 8.50
C VAL A 77 -6.28 4.10 8.75
N ALA A 78 -5.68 4.16 9.92
CA ALA A 78 -4.81 5.28 10.25
C ALA A 78 -3.58 5.26 9.34
N SER A 79 -3.22 6.41 8.83
CA SER A 79 -2.07 6.54 7.95
C SER A 79 -1.28 7.80 8.29
N ASN A 80 -0.02 7.80 7.89
CA ASN A 80 0.86 8.94 8.08
C ASN A 80 1.43 9.32 6.72
N THR A 81 1.13 10.53 6.26
CA THR A 81 1.62 11.05 4.99
C THR A 81 2.84 11.92 5.23
N GLN A 82 3.93 11.64 4.51
CA GLN A 82 5.12 12.48 4.53
C GLN A 82 5.56 12.70 3.08
N GLY A 83 5.37 13.93 2.58
CA GLY A 83 5.68 14.23 1.20
C GLY A 83 4.89 13.34 0.25
N ASP A 84 5.59 12.58 -0.57
CA ASP A 84 4.98 11.67 -1.55
C ASP A 84 4.73 10.27 -0.99
N SER A 85 5.01 10.05 0.30
CA SER A 85 4.91 8.73 0.91
C SER A 85 3.80 8.66 1.93
N VAL A 86 3.12 7.52 1.98
CA VAL A 86 2.11 7.25 3.00
C VAL A 86 2.42 5.90 3.64
N SER A 87 2.40 5.88 4.98
CA SER A 87 2.66 4.66 5.76
C SER A 87 1.41 4.27 6.52
N PHE A 88 1.13 3.00 6.57
CA PHE A 88 -0.03 2.49 7.30
C PHE A 88 0.18 1.05 7.75
N VAL A 89 -0.59 0.65 8.75
CA VAL A 89 -0.52 -0.68 9.37
C VAL A 89 -1.92 -1.28 9.35
N TYR A 90 -2.00 -2.56 9.07
CA TYR A 90 -3.27 -3.27 8.98
C TYR A 90 -3.08 -4.75 9.34
N ASP A 91 -4.17 -5.42 9.66
CA ASP A 91 -4.12 -6.85 9.97
C ASP A 91 -4.30 -7.67 8.69
N HIS A 92 -3.49 -8.71 8.52
CA HIS A 92 -3.63 -9.63 7.41
C HIS A 92 -4.80 -10.59 7.65
N THR A 93 -5.66 -10.69 6.64
CA THR A 93 -6.78 -11.65 6.64
C THR A 93 -6.75 -12.52 5.39
N GLY A 94 -5.53 -12.77 4.87
CA GLY A 94 -5.33 -13.40 3.57
C GLY A 94 -5.04 -12.33 2.54
N ARG A 95 -6.02 -12.01 1.70
CA ARG A 95 -5.90 -10.93 0.71
C ARG A 95 -6.79 -9.77 1.11
N SER A 96 -6.27 -8.57 0.94
CA SER A 96 -7.02 -7.35 1.22
C SER A 96 -6.87 -6.37 0.06
N GLN A 97 -7.95 -5.67 -0.25
CA GLN A 97 -7.95 -4.61 -1.25
C GLN A 97 -7.56 -3.31 -0.54
N VAL A 98 -6.45 -2.73 -0.95
CA VAL A 98 -5.99 -1.46 -0.40
C VAL A 98 -6.29 -0.37 -1.40
N THR A 99 -6.87 0.73 -0.93
CA THR A 99 -7.15 1.92 -1.73
C THR A 99 -6.50 3.12 -1.08
N ILE A 100 -5.69 3.82 -1.84
CA ILE A 100 -5.06 5.08 -1.41
C ILE A 100 -5.72 6.20 -2.19
N GLN A 101 -6.45 7.05 -1.49
CA GLN A 101 -7.18 8.16 -2.07
C GLN A 101 -6.35 9.43 -1.92
N GLY A 102 -6.09 10.10 -3.04
CA GLY A 102 -5.45 11.40 -3.02
C GLY A 102 -6.46 12.53 -3.10
N GLU A 103 -5.96 13.72 -3.22
CA GLU A 103 -6.78 14.91 -3.42
C GLU A 103 -7.01 15.21 -4.89
#